data_1d22e9c195a002c78ee79f5d18acf937
#
_entry.id   1d22e9c195a002c78ee79f5d18acf937
#
_cell.length_a   1.000
_cell.length_b   1.000
_cell.length_c   1.000
_cell.angle_alpha   90.00
_cell.angle_beta   90.00
_cell.angle_gamma   90.00
#
_symmetry.space_group_name_H-M   'P 1'
#
loop_
_entity.id
_entity.type
_entity.pdbx_description
1 polymer ?
#
loop_
_entity_poly.entity_id
_entity_poly.type
_entity_poly.pdbx_seq_one_letter_code
_entity_poly.pdbx_strand_id
1 'polypeptide(L)'
;MENKQLNLSEPENIMGTMDVNPLLIKLSIPMMISMLVQALYNVVDSIFVARVSENALTAVSLAFSLQNLMFAVGIGTGVGVNALLSKSLGEKNQYRANKTAENGLFLALCSYLVFLVLGLTVVRPYFYAQTADADIAEQGIRYLTICCVLSLGMFMQVMNEKLLAATSRTTLSMISQLVGAVVNIILDPIFIFGYCGEALSGTTGAALATVIGQFCGAGVSFYLNLRKNPDIQLDFKGFRPSAEAIKRIYVVGLPSIAMQCVGSVMTFLMNQILMAFTATAVAVFGVYFKLQSFVFMPIFGMNNGMVPIIGYNYGARKPDRVKKTIKCAMFYAEAIMLVGFLLFQFLPDKLLGLFSASEAMLAIGKPALRIICFHFLLAGMSIILSSTFQALGNGMFSLIISVCRQLVVLLPAAWLLSKTGNMNMVWWSFVIAELVSVTLSFVFFARLDKKIIEPMYDNAAAVQ
;
A
#
# COMPACT_ATOMS: atom_id res chain seq x y z
N MET A 1 -35.06 31.80 -31.25
CA MET A 1 -34.99 31.31 -29.85
C MET A 1 -33.55 30.98 -29.61
N GLU A 2 -32.83 31.90 -28.99
CA GLU A 2 -31.42 31.78 -28.69
C GLU A 2 -31.24 30.79 -27.53
N ASN A 3 -30.53 29.70 -27.79
CA ASN A 3 -30.04 28.80 -26.74
C ASN A 3 -28.97 29.51 -25.93
N LYS A 4 -29.36 30.13 -24.85
CA LYS A 4 -28.48 30.61 -23.81
C LYS A 4 -27.89 29.39 -23.09
N GLN A 5 -26.78 28.86 -23.62
CA GLN A 5 -25.91 27.95 -22.84
C GLN A 5 -25.37 28.76 -21.66
N LEU A 6 -25.99 28.56 -20.51
CA LEU A 6 -25.42 28.97 -19.23
C LEU A 6 -24.13 28.15 -19.04
N ASN A 7 -22.99 28.75 -19.41
CA ASN A 7 -21.69 28.32 -18.93
C ASN A 7 -21.61 28.62 -17.42
N LEU A 8 -22.27 27.82 -16.61
CA LEU A 8 -21.91 27.65 -15.23
C LEU A 8 -20.60 26.85 -15.26
N SER A 9 -19.46 27.54 -15.18
CA SER A 9 -18.17 26.93 -14.95
C SER A 9 -18.28 26.14 -13.65
N GLU A 10 -18.35 24.80 -13.76
CA GLU A 10 -18.25 23.94 -12.58
C GLU A 10 -17.00 24.35 -11.81
N PRO A 11 -17.07 24.42 -10.46
CA PRO A 11 -15.92 24.84 -9.67
C PRO A 11 -14.75 23.92 -9.97
N GLU A 12 -13.67 24.50 -10.48
CA GLU A 12 -12.48 23.75 -10.88
C GLU A 12 -11.95 22.99 -9.67
N ASN A 13 -11.64 21.69 -9.83
CA ASN A 13 -11.21 20.83 -8.75
C ASN A 13 -9.98 21.43 -8.04
N ILE A 14 -9.96 21.38 -6.70
CA ILE A 14 -8.90 21.96 -5.87
C ILE A 14 -7.49 21.48 -6.27
N MET A 15 -7.36 20.31 -6.89
CA MET A 15 -6.09 19.80 -7.39
C MET A 15 -5.46 20.68 -8.47
N GLY A 16 -6.27 21.43 -9.22
CA GLY A 16 -5.82 22.33 -10.27
C GLY A 16 -5.66 23.79 -9.84
N THR A 17 -6.28 24.22 -8.73
CA THR A 17 -6.39 25.62 -8.32
C THR A 17 -5.65 25.98 -7.05
N MET A 18 -5.74 25.13 -6.01
CA MET A 18 -5.12 25.37 -4.72
C MET A 18 -3.59 25.31 -4.81
N ASP A 19 -2.88 26.14 -4.05
CA ASP A 19 -1.41 26.08 -3.97
C ASP A 19 -0.91 24.67 -3.62
N VAL A 20 0.15 24.22 -4.29
CA VAL A 20 0.63 22.82 -4.22
C VAL A 20 1.00 22.40 -2.80
N ASN A 21 1.67 23.28 -2.05
CA ASN A 21 2.19 22.95 -0.73
C ASN A 21 1.04 22.68 0.28
N PRO A 22 0.10 23.61 0.51
CA PRO A 22 -1.05 23.33 1.38
C PRO A 22 -1.97 22.24 0.83
N LEU A 23 -2.07 22.07 -0.49
CA LEU A 23 -2.85 21.01 -1.12
C LEU A 23 -2.25 19.63 -0.79
N LEU A 24 -0.94 19.46 -0.95
CA LEU A 24 -0.25 18.21 -0.62
C LEU A 24 -0.45 17.84 0.84
N ILE A 25 -0.26 18.79 1.77
CA ILE A 25 -0.49 18.58 3.20
C ILE A 25 -1.94 18.18 3.47
N LYS A 26 -2.91 18.91 2.93
CA LYS A 26 -4.34 18.67 3.10
C LYS A 26 -4.77 17.28 2.65
N LEU A 27 -4.23 16.79 1.51
CA LEU A 27 -4.58 15.47 0.99
C LEU A 27 -3.78 14.34 1.63
N SER A 28 -2.55 14.62 2.07
CA SER A 28 -1.66 13.60 2.63
C SER A 28 -1.92 13.30 4.09
N ILE A 29 -2.18 14.30 4.94
CA ILE A 29 -2.38 14.08 6.39
C ILE A 29 -3.48 13.05 6.67
N PRO A 30 -4.69 13.11 6.09
CA PRO A 30 -5.70 12.09 6.33
C PRO A 30 -5.23 10.69 5.96
N MET A 31 -4.52 10.56 4.85
CA MET A 31 -4.00 9.27 4.37
C MET A 31 -2.86 8.74 5.25
N MET A 32 -2.01 9.63 5.78
CA MET A 32 -0.97 9.27 6.75
C MET A 32 -1.57 8.73 8.05
N ILE A 33 -2.60 9.40 8.56
CA ILE A 33 -3.34 8.95 9.75
C ILE A 33 -3.98 7.59 9.48
N SER A 34 -4.63 7.41 8.33
CA SER A 34 -5.20 6.13 7.92
C SER A 34 -4.18 4.99 7.95
N MET A 35 -2.99 5.20 7.36
CA MET A 35 -1.93 4.19 7.32
C MET A 35 -1.40 3.86 8.72
N LEU A 36 -1.24 4.86 9.58
CA LEU A 36 -0.83 4.64 10.98
C LEU A 36 -1.88 3.85 11.76
N VAL A 37 -3.15 4.18 11.61
CA VAL A 37 -4.25 3.45 12.25
C VAL A 37 -4.32 2.01 11.75
N GLN A 38 -4.09 1.78 10.46
CA GLN A 38 -4.02 0.42 9.90
C GLN A 38 -2.85 -0.38 10.49
N ALA A 39 -1.69 0.24 10.68
CA ALA A 39 -0.57 -0.41 11.35
C ALA A 39 -0.89 -0.76 12.80
N LEU A 40 -1.53 0.16 13.53
CA LEU A 40 -1.94 -0.07 14.92
C LEU A 40 -2.97 -1.19 15.03
N TYR A 41 -3.99 -1.19 14.20
CA TYR A 41 -5.02 -2.22 14.27
C TYR A 41 -4.45 -3.62 13.98
N ASN A 42 -3.52 -3.77 13.03
CA ASN A 42 -2.85 -5.04 12.76
C ASN A 42 -2.07 -5.57 13.98
N VAL A 43 -1.47 -4.65 14.75
CA VAL A 43 -0.79 -5.01 16.01
C VAL A 43 -1.80 -5.46 17.07
N VAL A 44 -2.92 -4.75 17.22
CA VAL A 44 -3.97 -5.06 18.20
C VAL A 44 -4.61 -6.41 17.90
N ASP A 45 -4.97 -6.68 16.64
CA ASP A 45 -5.52 -7.97 16.20
C ASP A 45 -4.55 -9.12 16.52
N SER A 46 -3.26 -8.95 16.19
CA SER A 46 -2.23 -9.95 16.53
C SER A 46 -2.12 -10.22 18.04
N ILE A 47 -2.28 -9.20 18.89
CA ILE A 47 -2.27 -9.35 20.35
C ILE A 47 -3.47 -10.16 20.83
N PHE A 48 -4.67 -9.92 20.30
CA PHE A 48 -5.86 -10.67 20.68
C PHE A 48 -5.77 -12.14 20.25
N VAL A 49 -5.32 -12.41 19.02
CA VAL A 49 -5.12 -13.77 18.52
C VAL A 49 -4.06 -14.51 19.34
N ALA A 50 -2.95 -13.85 19.70
CA ALA A 50 -1.90 -14.45 20.54
C ALA A 50 -2.39 -14.86 21.94
N ARG A 51 -3.43 -14.21 22.46
CA ARG A 51 -4.04 -14.58 23.76
C ARG A 51 -4.91 -15.82 23.70
N VAL A 52 -5.31 -16.25 22.51
CA VAL A 52 -6.11 -17.50 22.35
C VAL A 52 -5.21 -18.72 22.50
N SER A 53 -4.20 -18.84 21.65
CA SER A 53 -3.19 -19.89 21.70
C SER A 53 -2.01 -19.54 20.78
N GLU A 54 -0.87 -20.19 21.03
CA GLU A 54 0.30 -20.09 20.14
C GLU A 54 0.00 -20.68 18.76
N ASN A 55 -0.78 -21.76 18.69
CA ASN A 55 -1.22 -22.37 17.44
C ASN A 55 -2.10 -21.43 16.62
N ALA A 56 -3.00 -20.67 17.26
CA ALA A 56 -3.83 -19.69 16.59
C ALA A 56 -2.98 -18.58 15.94
N LEU A 57 -2.00 -18.06 16.67
CA LEU A 57 -1.08 -17.04 16.14
C LEU A 57 -0.26 -17.58 14.96
N THR A 58 0.21 -18.83 15.06
CA THR A 58 0.95 -19.50 13.99
C THR A 58 0.07 -19.70 12.76
N ALA A 59 -1.17 -20.16 12.94
CA ALA A 59 -2.13 -20.35 11.87
C ALA A 59 -2.40 -19.05 11.10
N VAL A 60 -2.65 -17.93 11.80
CA VAL A 60 -2.85 -16.61 11.19
C VAL A 60 -1.58 -16.11 10.50
N SER A 61 -0.41 -16.36 11.08
CA SER A 61 0.88 -16.00 10.48
C SER A 61 1.14 -16.73 9.15
N LEU A 62 0.79 -18.01 9.07
CA LEU A 62 0.87 -18.78 7.81
C LEU A 62 -0.14 -18.28 6.77
N ALA A 63 -1.35 -17.87 7.20
CA ALA A 63 -2.37 -17.30 6.32
C ALA A 63 -1.93 -15.97 5.69
N PHE A 64 -1.05 -15.23 6.36
CA PHE A 64 -0.63 -13.88 5.95
C PHE A 64 -0.10 -13.80 4.52
N SER A 65 0.60 -14.85 4.03
CA SER A 65 1.16 -14.84 2.67
C SER A 65 0.07 -14.74 1.60
N LEU A 66 -1.01 -15.51 1.71
CA LEU A 66 -2.12 -15.48 0.75
C LEU A 66 -3.00 -14.24 0.94
N GLN A 67 -3.18 -13.79 2.21
CA GLN A 67 -3.84 -12.50 2.47
C GLN A 67 -3.06 -11.33 1.86
N ASN A 68 -1.72 -11.33 1.97
CA ASN A 68 -0.90 -10.28 1.37
C ASN A 68 -1.04 -10.25 -0.16
N LEU A 69 -1.15 -11.43 -0.81
CA LEU A 69 -1.44 -11.51 -2.24
C LEU A 69 -2.81 -10.90 -2.57
N MET A 70 -3.82 -11.17 -1.76
CA MET A 70 -5.17 -10.60 -1.90
C MET A 70 -5.14 -9.07 -1.79
N PHE A 71 -4.45 -8.51 -0.77
CA PHE A 71 -4.23 -7.07 -0.63
C PHE A 71 -3.42 -6.48 -1.79
N ALA A 72 -2.38 -7.19 -2.25
CA ALA A 72 -1.57 -6.76 -3.39
C ALA A 72 -2.41 -6.56 -4.65
N VAL A 73 -3.32 -7.50 -4.95
CA VAL A 73 -4.24 -7.41 -6.09
C VAL A 73 -5.19 -6.23 -5.93
N GLY A 74 -5.81 -6.07 -4.76
CA GLY A 74 -6.74 -4.96 -4.49
C GLY A 74 -6.07 -3.60 -4.58
N ILE A 75 -4.95 -3.41 -3.86
CA ILE A 75 -4.20 -2.14 -3.81
C ILE A 75 -3.61 -1.81 -5.17
N GLY A 76 -2.98 -2.79 -5.85
CA GLY A 76 -2.33 -2.57 -7.14
C GLY A 76 -3.34 -2.19 -8.23
N THR A 77 -4.49 -2.87 -8.30
CA THR A 77 -5.59 -2.48 -9.20
C THR A 77 -6.10 -1.08 -8.85
N GLY A 78 -6.27 -0.79 -7.57
CA GLY A 78 -6.69 0.53 -7.08
C GLY A 78 -5.70 1.66 -7.41
N VAL A 79 -4.39 1.41 -7.43
CA VAL A 79 -3.36 2.38 -7.87
C VAL A 79 -3.54 2.69 -9.36
N GLY A 80 -3.79 1.68 -10.19
CA GLY A 80 -4.06 1.89 -11.61
C GLY A 80 -5.33 2.72 -11.85
N VAL A 81 -6.40 2.44 -11.11
CA VAL A 81 -7.64 3.23 -11.16
C VAL A 81 -7.41 4.66 -10.71
N ASN A 82 -6.71 4.88 -9.60
CA ASN A 82 -6.41 6.20 -9.07
C ASN A 82 -5.64 7.06 -10.11
N ALA A 83 -4.57 6.51 -10.70
CA ALA A 83 -3.77 7.21 -11.70
C ALA A 83 -4.59 7.60 -12.95
N LEU A 84 -5.39 6.67 -13.49
CA LEU A 84 -6.19 6.91 -14.68
C LEU A 84 -7.36 7.86 -14.41
N LEU A 85 -8.04 7.71 -13.27
CA LEU A 85 -9.17 8.54 -12.88
C LEU A 85 -8.73 9.99 -12.66
N SER A 86 -7.68 10.21 -11.87
CA SER A 86 -7.14 11.55 -11.59
C SER A 86 -6.70 12.24 -12.88
N LYS A 87 -6.03 11.53 -13.78
CA LYS A 87 -5.65 12.02 -15.10
C LYS A 87 -6.87 12.42 -15.93
N SER A 88 -7.90 11.58 -15.98
CA SER A 88 -9.13 11.84 -16.75
C SER A 88 -9.89 13.07 -16.25
N LEU A 89 -9.89 13.29 -14.94
CA LEU A 89 -10.44 14.49 -14.32
C LEU A 89 -9.64 15.74 -14.71
N GLY A 90 -8.30 15.64 -14.73
CA GLY A 90 -7.42 16.73 -15.20
C GLY A 90 -7.62 17.07 -16.68
N GLU A 91 -7.85 16.06 -17.52
CA GLU A 91 -8.21 16.22 -18.94
C GLU A 91 -9.63 16.78 -19.14
N LYS A 92 -10.40 17.01 -18.06
CA LYS A 92 -11.83 17.39 -18.08
C LYS A 92 -12.69 16.41 -18.88
N ASN A 93 -12.28 15.15 -18.97
CA ASN A 93 -12.99 14.09 -19.67
C ASN A 93 -13.86 13.29 -18.70
N GLN A 94 -15.05 13.80 -18.39
CA GLN A 94 -15.98 13.20 -17.44
C GLN A 94 -16.43 11.80 -17.86
N TYR A 95 -16.63 11.56 -19.16
CA TYR A 95 -17.01 10.23 -19.65
C TYR A 95 -15.93 9.19 -19.32
N ARG A 96 -14.65 9.52 -19.57
CA ARG A 96 -13.53 8.61 -19.24
C ARG A 96 -13.36 8.43 -17.71
N ALA A 97 -13.58 9.49 -16.92
CA ALA A 97 -13.53 9.44 -15.47
C ALA A 97 -14.59 8.46 -14.92
N ASN A 98 -15.84 8.61 -15.36
CA ASN A 98 -16.93 7.72 -14.94
C ASN A 98 -16.67 6.27 -15.37
N LYS A 99 -16.25 6.07 -16.63
CA LYS A 99 -15.88 4.71 -17.13
C LYS A 99 -14.73 4.09 -16.35
N THR A 100 -13.75 4.88 -15.93
CA THR A 100 -12.64 4.37 -15.10
C THR A 100 -13.14 3.94 -13.72
N ALA A 101 -14.01 4.72 -13.10
CA ALA A 101 -14.58 4.40 -11.78
C ALA A 101 -15.45 3.14 -11.84
N GLU A 102 -16.35 3.03 -12.82
CA GLU A 102 -17.21 1.87 -13.03
C GLU A 102 -16.40 0.59 -13.30
N ASN A 103 -15.39 0.66 -14.19
CA ASN A 103 -14.52 -0.48 -14.46
C ASN A 103 -13.64 -0.84 -13.25
N GLY A 104 -13.26 0.12 -12.42
CA GLY A 104 -12.58 -0.14 -11.15
C GLY A 104 -13.41 -1.01 -10.22
N LEU A 105 -14.68 -0.66 -10.01
CA LEU A 105 -15.60 -1.45 -9.19
C LEU A 105 -15.87 -2.84 -9.81
N PHE A 106 -15.99 -2.92 -11.13
CA PHE A 106 -16.11 -4.20 -11.84
C PHE A 106 -14.87 -5.08 -11.61
N LEU A 107 -13.66 -4.53 -11.71
CA LEU A 107 -12.42 -5.26 -11.45
C LEU A 107 -12.28 -5.70 -9.98
N ALA A 108 -12.78 -4.91 -9.03
CA ALA A 108 -12.86 -5.31 -7.64
C ALA A 108 -13.77 -6.55 -7.47
N LEU A 109 -14.92 -6.57 -8.15
CA LEU A 109 -15.81 -7.74 -8.17
C LEU A 109 -15.15 -8.96 -8.84
N CYS A 110 -14.47 -8.78 -9.96
CA CYS A 110 -13.73 -9.87 -10.62
C CYS A 110 -12.62 -10.43 -9.71
N SER A 111 -11.86 -9.56 -9.04
CA SER A 111 -10.84 -9.98 -8.09
C SER A 111 -11.44 -10.77 -6.93
N TYR A 112 -12.57 -10.30 -6.39
CA TYR A 112 -13.32 -11.06 -5.39
C TYR A 112 -13.68 -12.46 -5.88
N LEU A 113 -14.24 -12.60 -7.09
CA LEU A 113 -14.63 -13.91 -7.63
C LEU A 113 -13.43 -14.86 -7.77
N VAL A 114 -12.27 -14.34 -8.15
CA VAL A 114 -11.02 -15.13 -8.19
C VAL A 114 -10.65 -15.63 -6.80
N PHE A 115 -10.66 -14.74 -5.78
CA PHE A 115 -10.31 -15.13 -4.42
C PHE A 115 -11.39 -15.97 -3.72
N LEU A 116 -12.65 -15.83 -4.11
CA LEU A 116 -13.72 -16.76 -3.71
C LEU A 116 -13.40 -18.19 -4.17
N VAL A 117 -13.03 -18.38 -5.44
CA VAL A 117 -12.65 -19.69 -5.97
C VAL A 117 -11.38 -20.20 -5.29
N LEU A 118 -10.36 -19.37 -5.12
CA LEU A 118 -9.12 -19.73 -4.40
C LEU A 118 -9.41 -20.12 -2.95
N GLY A 119 -10.29 -19.41 -2.27
CA GLY A 119 -10.72 -19.71 -0.90
C GLY A 119 -11.35 -21.09 -0.75
N LEU A 120 -12.13 -21.50 -1.74
CA LEU A 120 -12.81 -22.80 -1.73
C LEU A 120 -11.92 -23.97 -2.21
N THR A 121 -10.91 -23.70 -3.05
CA THR A 121 -10.14 -24.76 -3.72
C THR A 121 -8.69 -24.86 -3.22
N VAL A 122 -8.02 -23.74 -3.03
CA VAL A 122 -6.56 -23.69 -2.80
C VAL A 122 -6.19 -23.62 -1.31
N VAL A 123 -7.04 -23.06 -0.46
CA VAL A 123 -6.71 -22.84 0.96
C VAL A 123 -6.39 -24.16 1.70
N ARG A 124 -7.15 -25.20 1.48
CA ARG A 124 -6.89 -26.53 2.10
C ARG A 124 -5.53 -27.11 1.70
N PRO A 125 -5.24 -27.37 0.39
CA PRO A 125 -3.94 -27.89 0.01
C PRO A 125 -2.78 -26.97 0.40
N TYR A 126 -2.98 -25.65 0.43
CA TYR A 126 -1.99 -24.69 0.89
C TYR A 126 -1.56 -24.94 2.33
N PHE A 127 -2.50 -25.09 3.28
CA PHE A 127 -2.16 -25.32 4.68
C PHE A 127 -1.54 -26.69 4.92
N TYR A 128 -2.03 -27.76 4.29
CA TYR A 128 -1.43 -29.07 4.40
C TYR A 128 0.00 -29.14 3.81
N ALA A 129 0.35 -28.27 2.89
CA ALA A 129 1.71 -28.11 2.38
C ALA A 129 2.61 -27.27 3.31
N GLN A 130 2.03 -26.41 4.17
CA GLN A 130 2.76 -25.52 5.07
C GLN A 130 3.08 -26.13 6.43
N THR A 131 2.20 -26.98 6.96
CA THR A 131 2.36 -27.55 8.29
C THR A 131 1.85 -29.00 8.35
N ALA A 132 2.55 -29.84 9.14
CA ALA A 132 2.12 -31.17 9.47
C ALA A 132 1.20 -31.22 10.70
N ASP A 133 1.10 -30.11 11.47
CA ASP A 133 0.22 -30.00 12.62
C ASP A 133 -1.21 -29.79 12.17
N ALA A 134 -2.08 -30.76 12.50
CA ALA A 134 -3.47 -30.76 12.08
C ALA A 134 -4.28 -29.62 12.73
N ASP A 135 -3.98 -29.24 13.98
CA ASP A 135 -4.68 -28.17 14.69
C ASP A 135 -4.37 -26.81 14.06
N ILE A 136 -3.09 -26.52 13.79
CA ILE A 136 -2.65 -25.29 13.11
C ILE A 136 -3.27 -25.23 11.71
N ALA A 137 -3.25 -26.36 10.97
CA ALA A 137 -3.81 -26.43 9.64
C ALA A 137 -5.33 -26.15 9.65
N GLU A 138 -6.09 -26.76 10.56
CA GLU A 138 -7.54 -26.59 10.62
C GLU A 138 -7.94 -25.16 11.01
N GLN A 139 -7.28 -24.59 12.02
CA GLN A 139 -7.49 -23.19 12.43
C GLN A 139 -7.18 -22.21 11.28
N GLY A 140 -6.06 -22.43 10.58
CA GLY A 140 -5.66 -21.60 9.45
C GLY A 140 -6.59 -21.73 8.25
N ILE A 141 -7.06 -22.95 7.94
CA ILE A 141 -8.03 -23.19 6.87
C ILE A 141 -9.33 -22.44 7.15
N ARG A 142 -9.87 -22.54 8.38
CA ARG A 142 -11.09 -21.80 8.76
C ARG A 142 -10.91 -20.30 8.61
N TYR A 143 -9.82 -19.75 9.17
CA TYR A 143 -9.50 -18.33 9.11
C TYR A 143 -9.40 -17.82 7.67
N LEU A 144 -8.54 -18.44 6.87
CA LEU A 144 -8.24 -17.95 5.53
C LEU A 144 -9.38 -18.18 4.54
N THR A 145 -10.14 -19.28 4.69
CA THR A 145 -11.35 -19.54 3.87
C THR A 145 -12.37 -18.43 4.10
N ILE A 146 -12.65 -18.04 5.35
CA ILE A 146 -13.57 -16.93 5.64
C ILE A 146 -13.07 -15.63 5.01
N CYS A 147 -11.78 -15.30 5.19
CA CYS A 147 -11.19 -14.10 4.62
C CYS A 147 -11.28 -14.06 3.09
N CYS A 148 -11.05 -15.18 2.40
CA CYS A 148 -11.09 -15.25 0.94
C CYS A 148 -12.53 -15.27 0.40
N VAL A 149 -13.40 -16.10 1.00
CA VAL A 149 -14.80 -16.25 0.54
C VAL A 149 -15.61 -14.97 0.76
N LEU A 150 -15.31 -14.22 1.81
CA LEU A 150 -15.98 -12.96 2.13
C LEU A 150 -15.11 -11.73 1.76
N SER A 151 -14.12 -11.87 0.90
CA SER A 151 -13.20 -10.80 0.51
C SER A 151 -13.84 -9.65 -0.28
N LEU A 152 -15.12 -9.78 -0.67
CA LEU A 152 -15.86 -8.71 -1.34
C LEU A 152 -15.80 -7.38 -0.59
N GLY A 153 -15.94 -7.42 0.74
CA GLY A 153 -15.83 -6.23 1.61
C GLY A 153 -14.49 -5.53 1.42
N MET A 154 -13.39 -6.27 1.47
CA MET A 154 -12.04 -5.74 1.31
C MET A 154 -11.82 -5.13 -0.08
N PHE A 155 -12.14 -5.86 -1.16
CA PHE A 155 -11.94 -5.36 -2.52
C PHE A 155 -12.77 -4.11 -2.81
N MET A 156 -14.04 -4.08 -2.35
CA MET A 156 -14.91 -2.92 -2.50
C MET A 156 -14.46 -1.75 -1.64
N GLN A 157 -14.01 -1.99 -0.41
CA GLN A 157 -13.48 -0.93 0.45
C GLN A 157 -12.26 -0.27 -0.18
N VAL A 158 -11.23 -1.05 -0.53
CA VAL A 158 -10.01 -0.54 -1.15
C VAL A 158 -10.31 0.23 -2.43
N MET A 159 -11.17 -0.28 -3.30
CA MET A 159 -11.51 0.39 -4.54
C MET A 159 -12.24 1.72 -4.30
N ASN A 160 -13.26 1.74 -3.44
CA ASN A 160 -14.00 2.96 -3.13
C ASN A 160 -13.12 4.03 -2.46
N GLU A 161 -12.18 3.62 -1.59
CA GLU A 161 -11.21 4.52 -0.99
C GLU A 161 -10.28 5.14 -2.05
N LYS A 162 -9.86 4.35 -3.05
CA LYS A 162 -9.06 4.87 -4.17
C LYS A 162 -9.85 5.83 -5.06
N LEU A 163 -11.15 5.62 -5.28
CA LEU A 163 -12.02 6.56 -5.97
C LEU A 163 -12.13 7.89 -5.22
N LEU A 164 -12.34 7.85 -3.90
CA LEU A 164 -12.36 9.04 -3.06
C LEU A 164 -11.03 9.79 -3.07
N ALA A 165 -9.90 9.08 -3.00
CA ALA A 165 -8.58 9.68 -3.04
C ALA A 165 -8.31 10.33 -4.41
N ALA A 166 -8.66 9.67 -5.51
CA ALA A 166 -8.48 10.16 -6.87
C ALA A 166 -9.26 11.44 -7.17
N THR A 167 -10.34 11.68 -6.44
CA THR A 167 -11.19 12.88 -6.52
C THR A 167 -10.89 13.93 -5.44
N SER A 168 -9.70 13.89 -4.84
CA SER A 168 -9.24 14.81 -3.77
C SER A 168 -10.00 14.71 -2.43
N ARG A 169 -10.76 13.63 -2.19
CA ARG A 169 -11.58 13.44 -0.99
C ARG A 169 -10.93 12.49 0.01
N THR A 170 -9.64 12.69 0.26
CA THR A 170 -8.83 11.83 1.12
C THR A 170 -9.33 11.76 2.56
N THR A 171 -9.94 12.84 3.07
CA THR A 171 -10.57 12.82 4.41
C THR A 171 -11.76 11.86 4.47
N LEU A 172 -12.57 11.75 3.41
CA LEU A 172 -13.66 10.79 3.36
C LEU A 172 -13.15 9.34 3.24
N SER A 173 -12.06 9.14 2.50
CA SER A 173 -11.34 7.86 2.46
C SER A 173 -10.84 7.46 3.85
N MET A 174 -10.22 8.39 4.58
CA MET A 174 -9.79 8.17 5.97
C MET A 174 -10.96 7.77 6.88
N ILE A 175 -12.10 8.46 6.81
CA ILE A 175 -13.27 8.16 7.63
C ILE A 175 -13.75 6.73 7.39
N SER A 176 -13.84 6.28 6.13
CA SER A 176 -14.27 4.91 5.82
C SER A 176 -13.32 3.87 6.38
N GLN A 177 -12.02 4.11 6.28
CA GLN A 177 -10.99 3.22 6.81
C GLN A 177 -11.01 3.17 8.35
N LEU A 178 -11.20 4.34 9.00
CA LEU A 178 -11.34 4.41 10.46
C LEU A 178 -12.57 3.65 10.95
N VAL A 179 -13.70 3.77 10.27
CA VAL A 179 -14.92 3.02 10.64
C VAL A 179 -14.66 1.52 10.56
N GLY A 180 -14.03 1.04 9.48
CA GLY A 180 -13.66 -0.37 9.36
C GLY A 180 -12.75 -0.85 10.48
N ALA A 181 -11.70 -0.08 10.79
CA ALA A 181 -10.75 -0.40 11.85
C ALA A 181 -11.39 -0.39 13.25
N VAL A 182 -12.21 0.61 13.57
CA VAL A 182 -12.90 0.71 14.87
C VAL A 182 -13.89 -0.45 15.05
N VAL A 183 -14.68 -0.77 14.02
CA VAL A 183 -15.60 -1.91 14.07
C VAL A 183 -14.82 -3.21 14.29
N ASN A 184 -13.71 -3.43 13.60
CA ASN A 184 -12.88 -4.60 13.80
C ASN A 184 -12.34 -4.67 15.24
N ILE A 185 -11.70 -3.62 15.76
CA ILE A 185 -11.15 -3.57 17.13
C ILE A 185 -12.22 -3.85 18.21
N ILE A 186 -13.46 -3.39 17.99
CA ILE A 186 -14.57 -3.66 18.92
C ILE A 186 -15.02 -5.11 18.83
N LEU A 187 -15.11 -5.67 17.61
CA LEU A 187 -15.61 -7.02 17.38
C LEU A 187 -14.58 -8.11 17.68
N ASP A 188 -13.28 -7.82 17.55
CA ASP A 188 -12.22 -8.78 17.83
C ASP A 188 -12.37 -9.45 19.20
N PRO A 189 -12.40 -8.73 20.34
CA PRO A 189 -12.54 -9.37 21.63
C PRO A 189 -13.89 -10.10 21.79
N ILE A 190 -14.95 -9.60 21.16
CA ILE A 190 -16.30 -10.17 21.25
C ILE A 190 -16.35 -11.55 20.58
N PHE A 191 -15.78 -11.68 19.39
CA PHE A 191 -15.77 -12.93 18.65
C PHE A 191 -14.61 -13.83 19.10
N ILE A 192 -13.40 -13.31 19.23
CA ILE A 192 -12.21 -14.10 19.55
C ILE A 192 -12.37 -14.84 20.88
N PHE A 193 -12.89 -14.18 21.91
CA PHE A 193 -13.08 -14.79 23.25
C PHE A 193 -14.40 -15.56 23.42
N GLY A 194 -15.19 -15.69 22.35
CA GLY A 194 -16.35 -16.59 22.33
C GLY A 194 -17.61 -16.05 22.99
N TYR A 195 -17.74 -14.74 23.22
CA TYR A 195 -18.97 -14.15 23.76
C TYR A 195 -20.21 -14.39 22.88
N CYS A 196 -20.01 -14.67 21.57
CA CYS A 196 -21.06 -15.04 20.63
C CYS A 196 -21.20 -16.55 20.40
N GLY A 197 -20.54 -17.39 21.23
CA GLY A 197 -20.54 -18.84 21.15
C GLY A 197 -19.22 -19.44 20.69
N GLU A 198 -18.91 -20.64 21.16
CA GLU A 198 -17.63 -21.31 20.89
C GLU A 198 -17.36 -21.57 19.42
N ALA A 199 -18.40 -21.83 18.62
CA ALA A 199 -18.28 -22.08 17.18
C ALA A 199 -17.71 -20.88 16.38
N LEU A 200 -17.85 -19.66 16.91
CA LEU A 200 -17.39 -18.41 16.32
C LEU A 200 -16.16 -17.84 17.04
N SER A 201 -15.50 -18.62 17.91
CA SER A 201 -14.35 -18.17 18.70
C SER A 201 -13.01 -18.39 18.01
N GLY A 202 -11.94 -17.91 18.64
CA GLY A 202 -10.56 -18.10 18.18
C GLY A 202 -10.26 -17.46 16.84
N THR A 203 -9.57 -18.19 15.97
CA THR A 203 -9.21 -17.70 14.62
C THR A 203 -10.42 -17.43 13.73
N THR A 204 -11.51 -18.21 13.88
CA THR A 204 -12.78 -17.96 13.19
C THR A 204 -13.34 -16.60 13.57
N GLY A 205 -13.32 -16.26 14.87
CA GLY A 205 -13.76 -14.98 15.39
C GLY A 205 -12.95 -13.80 14.84
N ALA A 206 -11.63 -13.93 14.82
CA ALA A 206 -10.73 -12.92 14.23
C ALA A 206 -11.04 -12.68 12.74
N ALA A 207 -11.24 -13.76 11.96
CA ALA A 207 -11.62 -13.64 10.55
C ALA A 207 -12.95 -12.91 10.36
N LEU A 208 -13.96 -13.26 11.17
CA LEU A 208 -15.29 -12.62 11.09
C LEU A 208 -15.24 -11.15 11.47
N ALA A 209 -14.55 -10.79 12.55
CA ALA A 209 -14.40 -9.40 12.97
C ALA A 209 -13.72 -8.56 11.87
N THR A 210 -12.64 -9.08 11.27
CA THR A 210 -11.95 -8.44 10.15
C THR A 210 -12.87 -8.23 8.96
N VAL A 211 -13.59 -9.27 8.55
CA VAL A 211 -14.50 -9.21 7.39
C VAL A 211 -15.65 -8.25 7.63
N ILE A 212 -16.28 -8.28 8.81
CA ILE A 212 -17.37 -7.35 9.15
C ILE A 212 -16.85 -5.90 9.13
N GLY A 213 -15.66 -5.63 9.70
CA GLY A 213 -15.01 -4.33 9.63
C GLY A 213 -14.83 -3.85 8.19
N GLN A 214 -14.35 -4.72 7.30
CA GLN A 214 -14.17 -4.42 5.88
C GLN A 214 -15.50 -4.16 5.16
N PHE A 215 -16.55 -4.90 5.45
CA PHE A 215 -17.89 -4.63 4.90
C PHE A 215 -18.46 -3.30 5.38
N CYS A 216 -18.28 -2.95 6.67
CA CYS A 216 -18.69 -1.64 7.19
C CYS A 216 -17.91 -0.51 6.50
N GLY A 217 -16.58 -0.64 6.37
CA GLY A 217 -15.76 0.31 5.63
C GLY A 217 -16.17 0.43 4.16
N ALA A 218 -16.44 -0.71 3.49
CA ALA A 218 -16.92 -0.74 2.11
C ALA A 218 -18.28 -0.03 1.97
N GLY A 219 -19.23 -0.29 2.87
CA GLY A 219 -20.54 0.34 2.86
C GLY A 219 -20.45 1.86 3.03
N VAL A 220 -19.63 2.32 3.98
CA VAL A 220 -19.42 3.75 4.23
C VAL A 220 -18.73 4.41 3.02
N SER A 221 -17.65 3.82 2.50
CA SER A 221 -16.92 4.39 1.35
C SER A 221 -17.78 4.42 0.08
N PHE A 222 -18.59 3.40 -0.15
CA PHE A 222 -19.54 3.37 -1.27
C PHE A 222 -20.63 4.45 -1.12
N TYR A 223 -21.23 4.58 0.07
CA TYR A 223 -22.20 5.63 0.35
C TYR A 223 -21.60 7.04 0.15
N LEU A 224 -20.36 7.26 0.61
CA LEU A 224 -19.67 8.53 0.44
C LEU A 224 -19.35 8.84 -1.03
N ASN A 225 -18.99 7.83 -1.84
CA ASN A 225 -18.82 8.00 -3.28
C ASN A 225 -20.13 8.39 -3.97
N LEU A 226 -21.26 7.79 -3.59
CA LEU A 226 -22.56 8.10 -4.21
C LEU A 226 -23.12 9.47 -3.80
N ARG A 227 -22.91 9.90 -2.54
CA ARG A 227 -23.57 11.09 -1.98
C ARG A 227 -22.69 12.32 -1.85
N LYS A 228 -21.37 12.12 -1.71
CA LYS A 228 -20.42 13.20 -1.38
C LYS A 228 -19.32 13.37 -2.44
N ASN A 229 -19.39 12.64 -3.53
CA ASN A 229 -18.40 12.69 -4.59
C ASN A 229 -19.03 13.09 -5.94
N PRO A 230 -19.22 14.39 -6.19
CA PRO A 230 -19.81 14.87 -7.45
C PRO A 230 -18.87 14.72 -8.65
N ASP A 231 -17.56 14.52 -8.44
CA ASP A 231 -16.57 14.41 -9.51
C ASP A 231 -16.71 13.10 -10.32
N ILE A 232 -17.48 12.13 -9.84
CA ILE A 232 -17.80 10.89 -10.55
C ILE A 232 -19.29 10.59 -10.47
N GLN A 233 -19.85 10.09 -11.56
CA GLN A 233 -21.22 9.61 -11.63
C GLN A 233 -21.18 8.13 -11.97
N LEU A 234 -21.65 7.30 -11.04
CA LEU A 234 -21.71 5.85 -11.20
C LEU A 234 -23.08 5.46 -11.75
N ASP A 235 -23.12 5.06 -13.03
CA ASP A 235 -24.34 4.56 -13.67
C ASP A 235 -24.19 3.07 -13.96
N PHE A 236 -24.84 2.26 -13.14
CA PHE A 236 -24.81 0.79 -13.28
C PHE A 236 -25.86 0.26 -14.27
N LYS A 237 -26.87 1.06 -14.65
CA LYS A 237 -27.97 0.58 -15.54
C LYS A 237 -27.52 0.33 -16.96
N GLY A 238 -26.54 1.08 -17.44
CA GLY A 238 -25.96 0.94 -18.77
C GLY A 238 -24.53 0.43 -18.78
N PHE A 239 -24.03 -0.11 -17.67
CA PHE A 239 -22.63 -0.50 -17.55
C PHE A 239 -22.26 -1.60 -18.53
N ARG A 240 -21.18 -1.37 -19.28
CA ARG A 240 -20.49 -2.38 -20.08
C ARG A 240 -18.99 -2.30 -19.80
N PRO A 241 -18.34 -3.45 -19.50
CA PRO A 241 -16.89 -3.46 -19.31
C PRO A 241 -16.17 -2.90 -20.53
N SER A 242 -15.22 -2.00 -20.29
CA SER A 242 -14.41 -1.39 -21.35
C SER A 242 -13.01 -2.00 -21.34
N ALA A 243 -12.70 -2.80 -22.37
CA ALA A 243 -11.38 -3.41 -22.52
C ALA A 243 -10.26 -2.34 -22.56
N GLU A 244 -10.51 -1.18 -23.15
CA GLU A 244 -9.55 -0.07 -23.19
C GLU A 244 -9.29 0.48 -21.79
N ALA A 245 -10.33 0.75 -20.99
CA ALA A 245 -10.18 1.23 -19.62
C ALA A 245 -9.45 0.19 -18.76
N ILE A 246 -9.83 -1.08 -18.84
CA ILE A 246 -9.20 -2.19 -18.12
C ILE A 246 -7.71 -2.29 -18.49
N LYS A 247 -7.38 -2.26 -19.77
CA LYS A 247 -5.98 -2.29 -20.23
C LYS A 247 -5.17 -1.12 -19.66
N ARG A 248 -5.72 0.09 -19.69
CA ARG A 248 -5.05 1.30 -19.15
C ARG A 248 -4.86 1.24 -17.63
N ILE A 249 -5.85 0.70 -16.89
CA ILE A 249 -5.74 0.47 -15.44
C ILE A 249 -4.59 -0.49 -15.15
N TYR A 250 -4.51 -1.62 -15.87
CA TYR A 250 -3.50 -2.64 -15.62
C TYR A 250 -2.10 -2.31 -16.13
N VAL A 251 -1.93 -1.31 -17.01
CA VAL A 251 -0.58 -0.77 -17.34
C VAL A 251 0.16 -0.27 -16.10
N VAL A 252 -0.57 0.24 -15.11
CA VAL A 252 -0.03 0.65 -13.81
C VAL A 252 -0.33 -0.38 -12.72
N GLY A 253 -1.51 -0.98 -12.75
CA GLY A 253 -1.99 -1.91 -11.75
C GLY A 253 -1.17 -3.20 -11.67
N LEU A 254 -0.89 -3.87 -12.79
CA LEU A 254 -0.09 -5.11 -12.78
C LEU A 254 1.33 -4.92 -12.25
N PRO A 255 2.10 -3.90 -12.70
CA PRO A 255 3.38 -3.60 -12.08
C PRO A 255 3.28 -3.34 -10.58
N SER A 256 2.22 -2.66 -10.13
CA SER A 256 2.01 -2.37 -8.71
C SER A 256 1.70 -3.63 -7.89
N ILE A 257 0.92 -4.58 -8.44
CA ILE A 257 0.69 -5.91 -7.84
C ILE A 257 2.03 -6.65 -7.71
N ALA A 258 2.79 -6.72 -8.80
CA ALA A 258 4.08 -7.40 -8.82
C ALA A 258 5.07 -6.82 -7.80
N MET A 259 5.12 -5.49 -7.62
CA MET A 259 5.95 -4.84 -6.62
C MET A 259 5.65 -5.30 -5.19
N GLN A 260 4.39 -5.50 -4.85
CA GLN A 260 3.99 -6.01 -3.53
C GLN A 260 4.48 -7.44 -3.31
N CYS A 261 4.39 -8.28 -4.34
CA CYS A 261 4.87 -9.66 -4.29
C CYS A 261 6.41 -9.73 -4.17
N VAL A 262 7.14 -8.85 -4.84
CA VAL A 262 8.61 -8.77 -4.76
C VAL A 262 9.09 -8.60 -3.32
N GLY A 263 8.40 -7.77 -2.52
CA GLY A 263 8.74 -7.57 -1.11
C GLY A 263 8.64 -8.86 -0.28
N SER A 264 7.61 -9.68 -0.53
CA SER A 264 7.44 -10.97 0.17
C SER A 264 8.54 -11.98 -0.20
N VAL A 265 8.90 -12.05 -1.48
CA VAL A 265 10.01 -12.92 -1.95
C VAL A 265 11.34 -12.48 -1.33
N MET A 266 11.61 -11.18 -1.31
CA MET A 266 12.82 -10.63 -0.69
C MET A 266 12.91 -10.99 0.79
N THR A 267 11.82 -10.80 1.54
CA THR A 267 11.79 -11.12 2.98
C THR A 267 12.06 -12.60 3.23
N PHE A 268 11.43 -13.48 2.45
CA PHE A 268 11.64 -14.92 2.56
C PHE A 268 13.12 -15.30 2.33
N LEU A 269 13.71 -14.82 1.23
CA LEU A 269 15.11 -15.15 0.90
C LEU A 269 16.12 -14.51 1.86
N MET A 270 15.85 -13.30 2.36
CA MET A 270 16.68 -12.66 3.39
C MET A 270 16.66 -13.46 4.68
N ASN A 271 15.49 -13.97 5.09
CA ASN A 271 15.38 -14.82 6.26
C ASN A 271 16.21 -16.11 6.14
N GLN A 272 16.30 -16.71 4.95
CA GLN A 272 17.18 -17.87 4.69
C GLN A 272 18.66 -17.51 4.87
N ILE A 273 19.09 -16.34 4.38
CA ILE A 273 20.46 -15.86 4.57
C ILE A 273 20.77 -15.63 6.06
N LEU A 274 19.86 -15.00 6.79
CA LEU A 274 20.03 -14.69 8.21
C LEU A 274 19.96 -15.93 9.09
N MET A 275 19.11 -16.90 8.74
CA MET A 275 18.98 -18.18 9.47
C MET A 275 20.30 -18.98 9.43
N ALA A 276 21.11 -18.82 8.38
CA ALA A 276 22.44 -19.43 8.30
C ALA A 276 23.41 -18.91 9.38
N PHE A 277 23.17 -17.73 9.97
CA PHE A 277 23.92 -17.22 11.11
C PHE A 277 23.28 -17.66 12.43
N THR A 278 22.09 -17.17 12.71
CA THR A 278 21.33 -17.53 13.92
C THR A 278 19.83 -17.26 13.74
N ALA A 279 18.98 -18.03 14.46
CA ALA A 279 17.54 -17.75 14.55
C ALA A 279 17.25 -16.35 15.15
N THR A 280 18.12 -15.89 16.08
CA THR A 280 18.02 -14.55 16.68
C THR A 280 18.15 -13.44 15.64
N ALA A 281 18.98 -13.62 14.60
CA ALA A 281 19.10 -12.64 13.50
C ALA A 281 17.80 -12.49 12.72
N VAL A 282 17.08 -13.59 12.48
CA VAL A 282 15.76 -13.57 11.86
C VAL A 282 14.75 -12.84 12.73
N ALA A 283 14.78 -13.09 14.04
CA ALA A 283 13.92 -12.38 14.99
C ALA A 283 14.19 -10.87 15.01
N VAL A 284 15.47 -10.46 15.01
CA VAL A 284 15.87 -9.04 14.90
C VAL A 284 15.35 -8.43 13.61
N PHE A 285 15.45 -9.13 12.48
CA PHE A 285 14.94 -8.66 11.20
C PHE A 285 13.42 -8.49 11.20
N GLY A 286 12.69 -9.39 11.84
CA GLY A 286 11.25 -9.28 12.03
C GLY A 286 10.87 -8.04 12.87
N VAL A 287 11.59 -7.78 13.96
CA VAL A 287 11.40 -6.59 14.80
C VAL A 287 11.73 -5.31 14.02
N TYR A 288 12.82 -5.33 13.25
CA TYR A 288 13.18 -4.22 12.36
C TYR A 288 12.04 -3.87 11.40
N PHE A 289 11.42 -4.85 10.73
CA PHE A 289 10.30 -4.58 9.82
C PHE A 289 9.10 -3.94 10.52
N LYS A 290 8.77 -4.38 11.73
CA LYS A 290 7.70 -3.76 12.52
C LYS A 290 8.02 -2.32 12.88
N LEU A 291 9.23 -2.05 13.34
CA LEU A 291 9.69 -0.70 13.66
C LEU A 291 9.74 0.19 12.41
N GLN A 292 10.29 -0.32 11.31
CA GLN A 292 10.35 0.38 10.03
C GLN A 292 8.95 0.78 9.54
N SER A 293 7.94 -0.06 9.73
CA SER A 293 6.58 0.22 9.30
C SER A 293 6.06 1.55 9.86
N PHE A 294 6.36 1.90 11.10
CA PHE A 294 5.94 3.18 11.69
C PHE A 294 6.59 4.39 11.01
N VAL A 295 7.77 4.25 10.43
CA VAL A 295 8.46 5.33 9.69
C VAL A 295 7.96 5.39 8.24
N PHE A 296 7.72 4.23 7.60
CA PHE A 296 7.37 4.15 6.18
C PHE A 296 5.87 4.33 5.91
N MET A 297 4.99 3.93 6.83
CA MET A 297 3.53 4.08 6.65
C MET A 297 3.08 5.52 6.42
N PRO A 298 3.61 6.55 7.13
CA PRO A 298 3.31 7.93 6.80
C PRO A 298 3.68 8.31 5.36
N ILE A 299 4.80 7.80 4.83
CA ILE A 299 5.23 8.09 3.46
C ILE A 299 4.31 7.43 2.44
N PHE A 300 3.88 6.20 2.68
CA PHE A 300 2.86 5.56 1.85
C PHE A 300 1.52 6.30 1.91
N GLY A 301 1.15 6.83 3.07
CA GLY A 301 0.00 7.72 3.22
C GLY A 301 0.17 9.00 2.38
N MET A 302 1.33 9.65 2.45
CA MET A 302 1.65 10.82 1.64
C MET A 302 1.59 10.52 0.14
N ASN A 303 2.07 9.37 -0.30
CA ASN A 303 1.96 8.94 -1.71
C ASN A 303 0.50 8.84 -2.17
N ASN A 304 -0.40 8.31 -1.31
CA ASN A 304 -1.82 8.24 -1.64
C ASN A 304 -2.46 9.64 -1.82
N GLY A 305 -1.94 10.66 -1.14
CA GLY A 305 -2.34 12.06 -1.36
C GLY A 305 -1.67 12.72 -2.57
N MET A 306 -0.40 12.39 -2.85
CA MET A 306 0.42 12.96 -3.92
C MET A 306 0.01 12.46 -5.31
N VAL A 307 -0.22 11.15 -5.46
CA VAL A 307 -0.52 10.51 -6.75
C VAL A 307 -1.69 11.18 -7.49
N PRO A 308 -2.84 11.45 -6.86
CA PRO A 308 -3.93 12.15 -7.54
C PRO A 308 -3.58 13.59 -7.94
N ILE A 309 -2.78 14.31 -7.14
CA ILE A 309 -2.35 15.68 -7.52
C ILE A 309 -1.49 15.63 -8.79
N ILE A 310 -0.53 14.73 -8.87
CA ILE A 310 0.33 14.56 -10.05
C ILE A 310 -0.50 14.13 -11.26
N GLY A 311 -1.35 13.09 -11.10
CA GLY A 311 -2.19 12.57 -12.18
C GLY A 311 -3.13 13.64 -12.75
N TYR A 312 -3.81 14.40 -11.89
CA TYR A 312 -4.68 15.49 -12.28
C TYR A 312 -3.92 16.57 -13.05
N ASN A 313 -2.82 17.11 -12.50
CA ASN A 313 -2.06 18.19 -13.13
C ASN A 313 -1.34 17.72 -14.39
N TYR A 314 -1.01 16.42 -14.49
CA TYR A 314 -0.54 15.82 -15.74
C TYR A 314 -1.64 15.82 -16.80
N GLY A 315 -2.86 15.41 -16.46
CA GLY A 315 -4.01 15.47 -17.36
C GLY A 315 -4.37 16.91 -17.77
N ALA A 316 -4.29 17.85 -16.83
CA ALA A 316 -4.55 19.28 -17.03
C ALA A 316 -3.40 20.03 -17.75
N ARG A 317 -2.30 19.34 -18.12
CA ARG A 317 -1.11 19.92 -18.75
C ARG A 317 -0.50 21.10 -17.99
N LYS A 318 -0.39 20.97 -16.66
CA LYS A 318 0.22 21.95 -15.75
C LYS A 318 1.58 21.45 -15.24
N PRO A 319 2.68 21.49 -16.04
CA PRO A 319 3.96 20.86 -15.72
C PRO A 319 4.64 21.47 -14.48
N ASP A 320 4.51 22.78 -14.25
CA ASP A 320 5.07 23.43 -13.05
C ASP A 320 4.48 22.87 -11.77
N ARG A 321 3.17 22.60 -11.77
CA ARG A 321 2.49 22.03 -10.61
C ARG A 321 2.92 20.59 -10.38
N VAL A 322 3.13 19.80 -11.44
CA VAL A 322 3.68 18.44 -11.36
C VAL A 322 5.06 18.48 -10.72
N LYS A 323 6.00 19.28 -11.25
CA LYS A 323 7.37 19.40 -10.71
C LYS A 323 7.38 19.93 -9.28
N LYS A 324 6.55 20.95 -8.96
CA LYS A 324 6.43 21.50 -7.60
C LYS A 324 5.90 20.43 -6.62
N THR A 325 4.91 19.64 -7.02
CA THR A 325 4.37 18.56 -6.18
C THR A 325 5.43 17.52 -5.87
N ILE A 326 6.20 17.07 -6.85
CA ILE A 326 7.29 16.09 -6.66
C ILE A 326 8.33 16.63 -5.68
N LYS A 327 8.78 17.88 -5.88
CA LYS A 327 9.79 18.53 -5.02
C LYS A 327 9.31 18.66 -3.58
N CYS A 328 8.07 19.14 -3.36
CA CYS A 328 7.50 19.26 -2.02
C CYS A 328 7.35 17.88 -1.35
N ALA A 329 6.86 16.87 -2.07
CA ALA A 329 6.72 15.53 -1.55
C ALA A 329 8.08 14.91 -1.18
N MET A 330 9.11 15.09 -2.02
CA MET A 330 10.47 14.64 -1.70
C MET A 330 10.99 15.29 -0.41
N PHE A 331 10.80 16.60 -0.27
CA PHE A 331 11.22 17.32 0.93
C PHE A 331 10.55 16.78 2.21
N TYR A 332 9.22 16.59 2.17
CA TYR A 332 8.51 16.04 3.33
C TYR A 332 8.84 14.58 3.59
N ALA A 333 9.03 13.76 2.55
CA ALA A 333 9.45 12.36 2.71
C ALA A 333 10.82 12.28 3.39
N GLU A 334 11.78 13.09 2.93
CA GLU A 334 13.11 13.11 3.53
C GLU A 334 13.09 13.64 4.98
N ALA A 335 12.25 14.61 5.30
CA ALA A 335 12.08 15.08 6.67
C ALA A 335 11.55 13.95 7.59
N ILE A 336 10.57 13.17 7.14
CA ILE A 336 10.05 12.02 7.89
C ILE A 336 11.13 10.94 8.02
N MET A 337 11.84 10.63 6.94
CA MET A 337 12.90 9.62 6.93
C MET A 337 14.09 10.04 7.82
N LEU A 338 14.42 11.32 7.86
CA LEU A 338 15.45 11.84 8.76
C LEU A 338 15.06 11.63 10.23
N VAL A 339 13.81 11.89 10.59
CA VAL A 339 13.31 11.60 11.94
C VAL A 339 13.43 10.11 12.25
N GLY A 340 13.03 9.23 11.32
CA GLY A 340 13.20 7.79 11.46
C GLY A 340 14.65 7.38 11.62
N PHE A 341 15.55 7.95 10.81
CA PHE A 341 17.01 7.73 10.90
C PHE A 341 17.55 8.11 12.30
N LEU A 342 17.20 9.29 12.79
CA LEU A 342 17.65 9.76 14.11
C LEU A 342 17.13 8.85 15.24
N LEU A 343 15.88 8.41 15.19
CA LEU A 343 15.32 7.48 16.17
C LEU A 343 16.08 6.15 16.20
N PHE A 344 16.35 5.56 15.03
CA PHE A 344 17.07 4.29 14.93
C PHE A 344 18.55 4.42 15.30
N GLN A 345 19.16 5.56 15.03
CA GLN A 345 20.57 5.80 15.32
C GLN A 345 20.82 6.02 16.81
N PHE A 346 19.96 6.83 17.47
CA PHE A 346 20.19 7.27 18.84
C PHE A 346 19.41 6.47 19.90
N LEU A 347 18.29 5.83 19.53
CA LEU A 347 17.41 5.13 20.47
C LEU A 347 17.20 3.64 20.15
N PRO A 348 18.19 2.90 19.61
CA PRO A 348 17.97 1.50 19.22
C PRO A 348 17.60 0.62 20.42
N ASP A 349 18.18 0.90 21.60
CA ASP A 349 17.87 0.18 22.85
C ASP A 349 16.41 0.29 23.25
N LYS A 350 15.86 1.50 23.20
CA LYS A 350 14.46 1.76 23.55
C LYS A 350 13.52 1.13 22.54
N LEU A 351 13.86 1.23 21.24
CA LEU A 351 13.07 0.65 20.17
C LEU A 351 13.00 -0.89 20.27
N LEU A 352 14.13 -1.53 20.50
CA LEU A 352 14.17 -3.00 20.72
C LEU A 352 13.51 -3.38 22.04
N GLY A 353 13.64 -2.57 23.07
CA GLY A 353 13.00 -2.79 24.37
C GLY A 353 11.48 -2.82 24.32
N LEU A 354 10.83 -2.15 23.34
CA LEU A 354 9.39 -2.23 23.12
C LEU A 354 8.92 -3.65 22.75
N PHE A 355 9.83 -4.49 22.24
CA PHE A 355 9.56 -5.87 21.86
C PHE A 355 10.15 -6.90 22.87
N SER A 356 10.45 -6.45 24.10
CA SER A 356 11.02 -7.31 25.15
C SER A 356 12.27 -8.08 24.68
N ALA A 357 13.15 -7.38 23.93
CA ALA A 357 14.33 -7.97 23.33
C ALA A 357 15.27 -8.55 24.40
N SER A 358 15.70 -9.82 24.20
CA SER A 358 16.72 -10.47 25.02
C SER A 358 18.10 -9.81 24.84
N GLU A 359 19.04 -10.08 25.74
CA GLU A 359 20.42 -9.58 25.60
C GLU A 359 21.05 -9.98 24.26
N ALA A 360 20.79 -11.24 23.80
CA ALA A 360 21.24 -11.71 22.49
C ALA A 360 20.62 -10.91 21.33
N MET A 361 19.33 -10.59 21.42
CA MET A 361 18.67 -9.72 20.43
C MET A 361 19.20 -8.29 20.45
N LEU A 362 19.52 -7.74 21.62
CA LEU A 362 20.12 -6.41 21.74
C LEU A 362 21.52 -6.37 21.14
N ALA A 363 22.33 -7.40 21.36
CA ALA A 363 23.70 -7.50 20.82
C ALA A 363 23.71 -7.47 19.27
N ILE A 364 22.75 -8.14 18.63
CA ILE A 364 22.62 -8.17 17.16
C ILE A 364 21.81 -6.96 16.64
N GLY A 365 20.74 -6.60 17.34
CA GLY A 365 19.76 -5.63 16.88
C GLY A 365 20.28 -4.19 16.91
N LYS A 366 21.07 -3.79 17.91
CA LYS A 366 21.64 -2.43 17.98
C LYS A 366 22.49 -2.08 16.75
N PRO A 367 23.53 -2.86 16.40
CA PRO A 367 24.30 -2.59 15.19
C PRO A 367 23.44 -2.73 13.94
N ALA A 368 22.52 -3.71 13.88
CA ALA A 368 21.62 -3.87 12.75
C ALA A 368 20.78 -2.61 12.50
N LEU A 369 20.08 -2.10 13.51
CA LEU A 369 19.24 -0.89 13.36
C LEU A 369 20.07 0.32 12.96
N ARG A 370 21.26 0.51 13.54
CA ARG A 370 22.17 1.62 13.23
C ARG A 370 22.72 1.56 11.81
N ILE A 371 22.99 0.37 11.28
CA ILE A 371 23.51 0.21 9.91
C ILE A 371 22.37 0.35 8.91
N ILE A 372 21.29 -0.38 9.13
CA ILE A 372 20.18 -0.39 8.15
C ILE A 372 19.58 1.01 8.00
N CYS A 373 19.41 1.78 9.08
CA CYS A 373 18.74 3.09 8.99
C CYS A 373 19.42 4.09 8.03
N PHE A 374 20.67 3.89 7.63
CA PHE A 374 21.31 4.73 6.61
C PHE A 374 20.56 4.70 5.27
N HIS A 375 19.91 3.60 4.93
CA HIS A 375 19.11 3.56 3.70
C HIS A 375 17.88 4.48 3.77
N PHE A 376 17.39 4.85 4.98
CA PHE A 376 16.25 5.77 5.10
C PHE A 376 16.52 7.11 4.40
N LEU A 377 17.75 7.65 4.53
CA LEU A 377 18.16 8.91 3.93
C LEU A 377 18.07 8.95 2.39
N LEU A 378 17.86 7.81 1.75
CA LEU A 378 17.75 7.69 0.30
C LEU A 378 16.37 7.14 -0.11
N ALA A 379 15.74 6.37 0.79
CA ALA A 379 14.51 5.65 0.49
C ALA A 379 13.32 6.59 0.25
N GLY A 380 13.28 7.74 0.92
CA GLY A 380 12.24 8.75 0.71
C GLY A 380 12.17 9.19 -0.76
N MET A 381 13.32 9.54 -1.36
CA MET A 381 13.40 9.94 -2.76
C MET A 381 12.97 8.82 -3.71
N SER A 382 13.48 7.60 -3.51
CA SER A 382 13.14 6.44 -4.33
C SER A 382 11.63 6.16 -4.32
N ILE A 383 11.00 6.22 -3.15
CA ILE A 383 9.57 5.95 -2.98
C ILE A 383 8.72 7.01 -3.68
N ILE A 384 9.06 8.30 -3.52
CA ILE A 384 8.34 9.41 -4.16
C ILE A 384 8.45 9.32 -5.68
N LEU A 385 9.66 9.08 -6.22
CA LEU A 385 9.85 8.94 -7.67
C LEU A 385 9.12 7.71 -8.22
N SER A 386 9.14 6.58 -7.51
CA SER A 386 8.39 5.39 -7.89
C SER A 386 6.89 5.66 -7.98
N SER A 387 6.32 6.37 -7.00
CA SER A 387 4.91 6.77 -7.01
C SER A 387 4.60 7.78 -8.11
N THR A 388 5.56 8.66 -8.42
CA THR A 388 5.45 9.59 -9.55
C THR A 388 5.34 8.85 -10.89
N PHE A 389 6.13 7.80 -11.11
CA PHE A 389 6.03 6.99 -12.32
C PHE A 389 4.66 6.33 -12.47
N GLN A 390 4.09 5.84 -11.37
CA GLN A 390 2.73 5.29 -11.36
C GLN A 390 1.68 6.36 -11.69
N ALA A 391 1.78 7.54 -11.09
CA ALA A 391 0.88 8.66 -11.34
C ALA A 391 0.90 9.14 -12.79
N LEU A 392 2.08 9.10 -13.44
CA LEU A 392 2.26 9.44 -14.86
C LEU A 392 1.94 8.28 -15.82
N GLY A 393 1.44 7.14 -15.32
CA GLY A 393 1.06 5.99 -16.13
C GLY A 393 2.21 5.07 -16.54
N ASN A 394 3.39 5.20 -15.93
CA ASN A 394 4.59 4.43 -16.25
C ASN A 394 4.98 3.46 -15.11
N GLY A 395 4.04 2.62 -14.65
CA GLY A 395 4.23 1.68 -13.55
C GLY A 395 5.39 0.68 -13.75
N MET A 396 5.75 0.38 -14.99
CA MET A 396 6.89 -0.51 -15.29
C MET A 396 8.23 0.01 -14.77
N PHE A 397 8.46 1.32 -14.76
CA PHE A 397 9.70 1.86 -14.17
C PHE A 397 9.75 1.61 -12.67
N SER A 398 8.64 1.76 -11.98
CA SER A 398 8.53 1.44 -10.55
C SER A 398 8.82 -0.04 -10.27
N LEU A 399 8.27 -0.93 -11.09
CA LEU A 399 8.51 -2.38 -10.97
C LEU A 399 9.99 -2.71 -11.20
N ILE A 400 10.60 -2.18 -12.26
CA ILE A 400 12.03 -2.42 -12.56
C ILE A 400 12.90 -1.97 -11.39
N ILE A 401 12.66 -0.78 -10.83
CA ILE A 401 13.41 -0.29 -9.66
C ILE A 401 13.20 -1.21 -8.46
N SER A 402 11.97 -1.64 -8.20
CA SER A 402 11.66 -2.54 -7.08
C SER A 402 12.35 -3.90 -7.21
N VAL A 403 12.32 -4.50 -8.40
CA VAL A 403 13.02 -5.77 -8.70
C VAL A 403 14.53 -5.60 -8.59
N CYS A 404 15.09 -4.57 -9.21
CA CYS A 404 16.52 -4.29 -9.13
C CYS A 404 16.97 -4.09 -7.68
N ARG A 405 16.26 -3.27 -6.91
CA ARG A 405 16.57 -3.01 -5.51
C ARG A 405 16.53 -4.27 -4.67
N GLN A 406 15.44 -5.02 -4.71
CA GLN A 406 15.16 -6.08 -3.74
C GLN A 406 15.73 -7.44 -4.16
N LEU A 407 15.64 -7.81 -5.43
CA LEU A 407 16.05 -9.14 -5.90
C LEU A 407 17.44 -9.14 -6.54
N VAL A 408 17.76 -8.12 -7.36
CA VAL A 408 19.01 -8.11 -8.15
C VAL A 408 20.19 -7.55 -7.35
N VAL A 409 19.96 -6.60 -6.44
CA VAL A 409 21.04 -5.96 -5.69
C VAL A 409 21.05 -6.41 -4.23
N LEU A 410 19.94 -6.24 -3.49
CA LEU A 410 19.91 -6.53 -2.06
C LEU A 410 20.26 -7.97 -1.73
N LEU A 411 19.58 -8.93 -2.36
CA LEU A 411 19.80 -10.35 -2.06
C LEU A 411 21.20 -10.86 -2.46
N PRO A 412 21.72 -10.60 -3.67
CA PRO A 412 23.10 -10.95 -4.01
C PRO A 412 24.14 -10.25 -3.13
N ALA A 413 23.94 -8.97 -2.80
CA ALA A 413 24.83 -8.25 -1.89
C ALA A 413 24.80 -8.87 -0.48
N ALA A 414 23.62 -9.18 0.06
CA ALA A 414 23.48 -9.84 1.35
C ALA A 414 24.15 -11.23 1.35
N TRP A 415 23.95 -12.02 0.28
CA TRP A 415 24.59 -13.32 0.14
C TRP A 415 26.11 -13.22 0.03
N LEU A 416 26.63 -12.27 -0.76
CA LEU A 416 28.09 -12.07 -0.87
C LEU A 416 28.69 -11.60 0.47
N LEU A 417 28.04 -10.64 1.14
CA LEU A 417 28.48 -10.12 2.43
C LEU A 417 28.36 -11.16 3.55
N SER A 418 27.43 -12.12 3.44
CA SER A 418 27.33 -13.24 4.40
C SER A 418 28.57 -14.17 4.36
N LYS A 419 29.26 -14.26 3.22
CA LYS A 419 30.50 -15.05 3.09
C LYS A 419 31.66 -14.51 3.92
N THR A 420 31.59 -13.26 4.36
CA THR A 420 32.60 -12.69 5.27
C THR A 420 32.54 -13.27 6.69
N GLY A 421 31.49 -14.01 7.03
CA GLY A 421 31.24 -14.53 8.38
C GLY A 421 30.80 -13.46 9.39
N ASN A 422 30.74 -12.19 8.99
CA ASN A 422 30.33 -11.07 9.85
C ASN A 422 28.90 -10.63 9.52
N MET A 423 27.98 -10.88 10.45
CA MET A 423 26.56 -10.52 10.29
C MET A 423 26.34 -9.02 10.07
N ASN A 424 27.15 -8.16 10.69
CA ASN A 424 27.02 -6.72 10.53
C ASN A 424 27.26 -6.26 9.08
N MET A 425 28.06 -7.01 8.32
CA MET A 425 28.24 -6.72 6.91
C MET A 425 26.99 -6.98 6.09
N VAL A 426 26.20 -7.99 6.46
CA VAL A 426 24.94 -8.31 5.75
C VAL A 426 23.96 -7.13 5.78
N TRP A 427 23.89 -6.38 6.89
CA TRP A 427 23.01 -5.23 7.00
C TRP A 427 23.34 -4.09 6.04
N TRP A 428 24.59 -3.96 5.60
CA TRP A 428 24.99 -2.98 4.59
C TRP A 428 24.36 -3.24 3.21
N SER A 429 23.88 -4.45 2.94
CA SER A 429 23.17 -4.76 1.69
C SER A 429 21.97 -3.86 1.45
N PHE A 430 21.29 -3.42 2.51
CA PHE A 430 20.15 -2.47 2.40
C PHE A 430 20.60 -1.12 1.88
N VAL A 431 21.73 -0.62 2.38
CA VAL A 431 22.30 0.68 1.98
C VAL A 431 22.77 0.61 0.52
N ILE A 432 23.46 -0.47 0.15
CA ILE A 432 23.94 -0.70 -1.23
C ILE A 432 22.75 -0.77 -2.20
N ALA A 433 21.71 -1.51 -1.84
CA ALA A 433 20.51 -1.64 -2.65
C ALA A 433 19.80 -0.30 -2.85
N GLU A 434 19.73 0.53 -1.81
CA GLU A 434 19.06 1.82 -1.89
C GLU A 434 19.87 2.84 -2.70
N LEU A 435 21.19 2.81 -2.66
CA LEU A 435 22.04 3.63 -3.54
C LEU A 435 21.78 3.35 -5.01
N VAL A 436 21.66 2.07 -5.38
CA VAL A 436 21.30 1.67 -6.75
C VAL A 436 19.89 2.09 -7.08
N SER A 437 18.94 1.89 -6.15
CA SER A 437 17.54 2.26 -6.32
C SER A 437 17.36 3.74 -6.59
N VAL A 438 17.96 4.61 -5.78
CA VAL A 438 17.85 6.06 -5.94
C VAL A 438 18.50 6.53 -7.24
N THR A 439 19.66 5.97 -7.60
CA THR A 439 20.33 6.28 -8.86
C THR A 439 19.46 5.93 -10.08
N LEU A 440 18.90 4.71 -10.11
CA LEU A 440 17.98 4.29 -11.17
C LEU A 440 16.72 5.15 -11.21
N SER A 441 16.20 5.54 -10.05
CA SER A 441 15.02 6.40 -9.94
C SER A 441 15.27 7.75 -10.58
N PHE A 442 16.41 8.39 -10.32
CA PHE A 442 16.77 9.67 -10.95
C PHE A 442 17.03 9.53 -12.44
N VAL A 443 17.69 8.47 -12.89
CA VAL A 443 17.91 8.20 -14.32
C VAL A 443 16.58 8.05 -15.07
N PHE A 444 15.66 7.27 -14.51
CA PHE A 444 14.33 7.10 -15.13
C PHE A 444 13.50 8.37 -15.05
N PHE A 445 13.62 9.13 -13.95
CA PHE A 445 12.92 10.40 -13.82
C PHE A 445 13.43 11.41 -14.86
N ALA A 446 14.74 11.53 -15.06
CA ALA A 446 15.31 12.42 -16.08
C ALA A 446 14.85 12.04 -17.50
N ARG A 447 14.75 10.74 -17.83
CA ARG A 447 14.21 10.26 -19.10
C ARG A 447 12.72 10.62 -19.26
N LEU A 448 11.96 10.46 -18.19
CA LEU A 448 10.52 10.67 -18.19
C LEU A 448 10.20 12.18 -18.22
N ASP A 449 10.98 12.99 -17.52
CA ASP A 449 10.88 14.47 -17.56
C ASP A 449 11.02 14.97 -19.00
N LYS A 450 12.10 14.60 -19.68
CA LYS A 450 12.35 14.94 -21.09
C LYS A 450 11.27 14.43 -22.05
N LYS A 451 10.70 13.24 -21.80
CA LYS A 451 9.76 12.61 -22.73
C LYS A 451 8.31 13.03 -22.50
N ILE A 452 7.95 13.34 -21.26
CA ILE A 452 6.54 13.54 -20.86
C ILE A 452 6.30 14.95 -20.30
N ILE A 453 7.15 15.44 -19.37
CA ILE A 453 6.86 16.69 -18.66
C ILE A 453 7.36 17.90 -19.45
N GLU A 454 8.57 17.88 -20.00
CA GLU A 454 9.09 18.99 -20.82
C GLU A 454 8.21 19.30 -22.05
N PRO A 455 7.74 18.32 -22.85
CA PRO A 455 6.87 18.62 -23.98
C PRO A 455 5.52 19.25 -23.62
N MET A 456 5.12 19.20 -22.35
CA MET A 456 3.92 19.88 -21.88
C MET A 456 4.10 21.40 -21.86
N TYR A 457 5.32 21.92 -21.69
CA TYR A 457 5.61 23.37 -21.77
C TYR A 457 5.44 23.87 -23.19
N ASP A 458 5.93 23.13 -24.20
CA ASP A 458 5.84 23.53 -25.62
C ASP A 458 4.38 23.59 -26.07
N ASN A 459 3.56 22.65 -25.66
CA ASN A 459 2.14 22.62 -25.97
C ASN A 459 1.33 23.70 -25.21
N ALA A 460 1.78 24.10 -24.01
CA ALA A 460 1.13 25.19 -23.27
C ALA A 460 1.41 26.58 -23.91
N ALA A 461 2.61 26.76 -24.45
CA ALA A 461 2.97 28.00 -25.19
C ALA A 461 2.27 28.13 -26.54
N ALA A 462 1.89 27.01 -27.17
CA ALA A 462 1.18 26.99 -28.45
C ALA A 462 -0.33 27.31 -28.34
N VAL A 463 -0.89 27.37 -27.15
CA VAL A 463 -2.32 27.62 -26.88
C VAL A 463 -2.57 29.03 -26.32
N GLN A 464 -1.51 29.78 -25.98
CA GLN A 464 -1.54 31.19 -25.63
C GLN A 464 -1.32 32.05 -26.90
#